data_033862f147fe1a5ce70653c72ac97771
#
_entry.id   033862f147fe1a5ce70653c72ac97771
#
_cell.length_a   1.000
_cell.length_b   1.000
_cell.length_c   1.000
_cell.angle_alpha   90.00
_cell.angle_beta   90.00
_cell.angle_gamma   90.00
#
_symmetry.space_group_name_H-M   'P 1'
#
loop_
_entity.id
_entity.type
_entity.pdbx_description
1 polymer ?
#
loop_
_entity_poly.entity_id
_entity_poly.type
_entity_poly.pdbx_seq_one_letter_code
_entity_poly.pdbx_strand_id
1 'polypeptide(L)'
;MLQKFIYLAIGRRLCYNITQSIIKDETMTLDNIDTCKLTAVCQDVYGEAKSEQIGRFEELVKMHKDVFNTTDVEFFSSPGRIEIVGNHTDHNGGKVLCAAINVDTLASVSPRTDGVIEVKSKGYPMLRVDVAKPDFSVSEIGTSTALIKGVVDYFKRSDKKVGGFSACMTSSVPKGAGVSSSSSFELAIAEILNVMYNGGEIDAIFKAKASQYAENTFFGKPCGLMDQSAIALGGVNLIDFADFENPVVEKAHWAFSDLDIYVIATGGDHSDLTDDYAAIPHEMKEVANCFGAKLLHEISPQKWERDKQNIVGKVSERAYLRAEHFFEENARVENAVKAIDDKDEKAFLDIVNESGLSSRYKLQNTYSPAGKNHNLENALDRVVKIDGVVASRVHGGGFAGTILVFADKKTSGVESALNVMFGDENVFKLAIRQSGATKLDLEK
;
A
#
# COMPACT_ATOMS: atom_id res chain seq x y z
N MET A 1 37.56 3.33 16.41
CA MET A 1 36.99 2.88 17.70
C MET A 1 36.33 4.02 18.49
N LEU A 2 36.92 5.24 18.57
CA LEU A 2 36.37 6.39 19.33
C LEU A 2 35.00 6.90 18.74
N GLN A 3 34.81 6.93 17.43
CA GLN A 3 33.57 7.41 16.82
C GLN A 3 32.34 6.49 17.09
N LYS A 4 32.51 5.18 17.22
CA LYS A 4 31.43 4.26 17.62
C LYS A 4 31.00 4.47 19.08
N PHE A 5 31.92 4.83 19.97
CA PHE A 5 31.59 5.13 21.38
C PHE A 5 30.86 6.46 21.56
N ILE A 6 31.15 7.44 20.72
CA ILE A 6 30.46 8.75 20.76
C ILE A 6 29.03 8.62 20.26
N TYR A 7 28.77 7.85 19.19
CA TYR A 7 27.42 7.60 18.69
C TYR A 7 26.55 6.82 19.70
N LEU A 8 27.12 5.83 20.39
CA LEU A 8 26.41 5.10 21.45
C LEU A 8 26.10 5.97 22.69
N ALA A 9 27.00 6.89 23.04
CA ALA A 9 26.83 7.79 24.20
C ALA A 9 25.79 8.90 23.91
N ILE A 10 25.79 9.44 22.71
CA ILE A 10 24.80 10.44 22.25
C ILE A 10 23.42 9.79 22.10
N GLY A 11 23.34 8.60 21.52
CA GLY A 11 22.08 7.85 21.40
C GLY A 11 21.46 7.55 22.77
N ARG A 12 22.24 7.07 23.73
CA ARG A 12 21.75 6.80 25.11
C ARG A 12 21.30 8.06 25.84
N ARG A 13 21.96 9.19 25.61
CA ARG A 13 21.60 10.48 26.25
C ARG A 13 20.36 11.11 25.61
N LEU A 14 20.16 10.91 24.29
CA LEU A 14 18.94 11.31 23.59
C LEU A 14 17.73 10.44 24.02
N CYS A 15 17.90 9.12 24.09
CA CYS A 15 16.89 8.21 24.63
C CYS A 15 16.52 8.58 26.07
N TYR A 16 17.50 8.84 26.95
CA TYR A 16 17.25 9.21 28.35
C TYR A 16 16.49 10.55 28.49
N ASN A 17 16.81 11.54 27.67
CA ASN A 17 16.15 12.85 27.72
C ASN A 17 14.73 12.84 27.11
N ILE A 18 14.50 12.04 26.08
CA ILE A 18 13.15 11.85 25.52
C ILE A 18 12.27 11.10 26.53
N THR A 19 12.81 10.07 27.20
CA THR A 19 12.08 9.31 28.23
C THR A 19 11.71 10.17 29.43
N GLN A 20 12.57 11.10 29.88
CA GLN A 20 12.29 11.98 31.04
C GLN A 20 11.23 13.06 30.74
N SER A 21 11.04 13.45 29.48
CA SER A 21 10.00 14.44 29.11
C SER A 21 8.60 13.84 28.97
N ILE A 22 8.52 12.52 28.80
CA ILE A 22 7.27 11.77 28.60
C ILE A 22 6.69 11.23 29.91
N ILE A 23 7.50 11.05 30.96
CA ILE A 23 7.07 10.49 32.25
C ILE A 23 6.57 11.60 33.19
N LYS A 24 5.39 12.14 32.93
CA LYS A 24 4.66 12.99 33.89
C LYS A 24 3.14 12.85 33.76
N ASP A 25 2.63 11.64 33.70
CA ASP A 25 1.27 11.29 34.13
C ASP A 25 1.23 9.76 34.36
N GLU A 26 0.34 9.27 35.23
CA GLU A 26 0.25 7.88 35.67
C GLU A 26 0.27 6.88 34.51
N THR A 27 1.47 6.53 34.02
CA THR A 27 1.69 5.71 32.84
C THR A 27 1.69 4.25 33.21
N MET A 28 0.81 3.51 32.56
CA MET A 28 0.92 2.05 32.47
C MET A 28 2.29 1.72 31.86
N THR A 29 3.09 0.97 32.61
CA THR A 29 4.45 0.59 32.24
C THR A 29 4.41 -0.38 31.06
N LEU A 30 5.17 -0.09 30.02
CA LEU A 30 5.59 -1.03 28.98
C LEU A 30 6.66 -1.96 29.56
N ASP A 31 6.32 -2.71 30.63
CA ASP A 31 7.29 -3.40 31.48
C ASP A 31 8.13 -4.43 30.71
N ASN A 32 7.64 -4.94 29.59
CA ASN A 32 8.29 -5.94 28.74
C ASN A 32 8.89 -5.36 27.45
N ILE A 33 8.76 -4.04 27.19
CA ILE A 33 9.25 -3.41 25.98
C ILE A 33 10.56 -2.65 26.27
N ASP A 34 11.58 -2.90 25.46
CA ASP A 34 12.81 -2.10 25.47
C ASP A 34 12.54 -0.76 24.77
N THR A 35 12.53 0.34 25.53
CA THR A 35 12.29 1.69 25.00
C THR A 35 13.33 2.13 23.96
N CYS A 36 14.56 1.63 24.03
CA CYS A 36 15.59 1.90 23.03
C CYS A 36 15.28 1.16 21.73
N LYS A 37 14.84 -0.10 21.80
CA LYS A 37 14.38 -0.86 20.63
C LYS A 37 13.13 -0.24 20.03
N LEU A 38 12.15 0.16 20.84
CA LEU A 38 10.95 0.86 20.37
C LEU A 38 11.29 2.13 19.59
N THR A 39 12.22 2.95 20.11
CA THR A 39 12.68 4.15 19.42
C THR A 39 13.35 3.81 18.08
N ALA A 40 14.21 2.77 18.05
CA ALA A 40 14.88 2.33 16.83
C ALA A 40 13.86 1.77 15.79
N VAL A 41 12.91 0.99 16.24
CA VAL A 41 11.81 0.46 15.39
C VAL A 41 10.96 1.61 14.83
N CYS A 42 10.59 2.60 15.64
CA CYS A 42 9.85 3.76 15.16
C CYS A 42 10.65 4.54 14.10
N GLN A 43 11.97 4.68 14.28
CA GLN A 43 12.83 5.33 13.30
C GLN A 43 12.90 4.53 11.98
N ASP A 44 13.00 3.22 12.05
CA ASP A 44 13.08 2.34 10.88
C ASP A 44 11.74 2.29 10.10
N VAL A 45 10.64 2.13 10.83
CA VAL A 45 9.30 1.91 10.24
C VAL A 45 8.65 3.21 9.77
N TYR A 46 8.78 4.28 10.54
CA TYR A 46 8.07 5.55 10.28
C TYR A 46 8.99 6.68 9.81
N GLY A 47 10.32 6.46 9.78
CA GLY A 47 11.31 7.48 9.46
C GLY A 47 11.56 8.48 10.60
N GLU A 48 10.82 8.37 11.70
CA GLU A 48 10.92 9.25 12.87
C GLU A 48 10.41 8.57 14.14
N ALA A 49 11.05 8.89 15.27
CA ALA A 49 10.63 8.40 16.58
C ALA A 49 9.83 9.48 17.35
N LYS A 50 8.70 9.90 16.76
CA LYS A 50 7.81 10.88 17.42
C LYS A 50 7.04 10.25 18.58
N SER A 51 6.72 11.07 19.59
CA SER A 51 5.88 10.67 20.74
C SER A 51 4.53 10.11 20.33
N GLU A 52 3.95 10.59 19.22
CA GLU A 52 2.71 10.09 18.64
C GLU A 52 2.80 8.61 18.26
N GLN A 53 3.90 8.20 17.60
CA GLN A 53 4.09 6.79 17.23
C GLN A 53 4.27 5.92 18.45
N ILE A 54 5.07 6.35 19.44
CA ILE A 54 5.25 5.63 20.71
C ILE A 54 3.91 5.48 21.43
N GLY A 55 3.10 6.53 21.49
CA GLY A 55 1.77 6.51 22.10
C GLY A 55 0.81 5.48 21.49
N ARG A 56 0.96 5.13 20.20
CA ARG A 56 0.17 4.07 19.57
C ARG A 56 0.46 2.69 20.16
N PHE A 57 1.71 2.40 20.49
CA PHE A 57 2.09 1.15 21.16
C PHE A 57 1.52 1.08 22.57
N GLU A 58 1.63 2.14 23.35
CA GLU A 58 1.06 2.25 24.69
C GLU A 58 -0.45 2.06 24.69
N GLU A 59 -1.14 2.73 23.76
CA GLU A 59 -2.59 2.59 23.57
C GLU A 59 -2.99 1.14 23.26
N LEU A 60 -2.23 0.45 22.39
CA LEU A 60 -2.52 -0.93 22.04
C LEU A 60 -2.31 -1.89 23.21
N VAL A 61 -1.25 -1.74 24.03
CA VAL A 61 -1.06 -2.53 25.25
C VAL A 61 -2.22 -2.34 26.21
N LYS A 62 -2.62 -1.08 26.43
CA LYS A 62 -3.78 -0.75 27.28
C LYS A 62 -5.06 -1.40 26.74
N MET A 63 -5.33 -1.24 25.45
CA MET A 63 -6.52 -1.81 24.82
C MET A 63 -6.52 -3.34 24.91
N HIS A 64 -5.35 -3.97 24.73
CA HIS A 64 -5.20 -5.42 24.83
C HIS A 64 -5.46 -5.91 26.27
N LYS A 65 -4.95 -5.17 27.27
CA LYS A 65 -5.23 -5.43 28.69
C LYS A 65 -6.72 -5.31 29.01
N ASP A 66 -7.36 -4.27 28.53
CA ASP A 66 -8.78 -3.99 28.80
C ASP A 66 -9.70 -5.04 28.15
N VAL A 67 -9.37 -5.50 26.93
CA VAL A 67 -10.19 -6.42 26.13
C VAL A 67 -9.89 -7.87 26.43
N PHE A 68 -8.61 -8.26 26.57
CA PHE A 68 -8.15 -9.65 26.65
C PHE A 68 -7.46 -10.00 27.98
N ASN A 69 -7.36 -9.03 28.89
CA ASN A 69 -6.78 -9.18 30.23
C ASN A 69 -5.31 -9.65 30.27
N THR A 70 -4.52 -9.32 29.24
CA THR A 70 -3.08 -9.58 29.17
C THR A 70 -2.32 -8.38 28.62
N THR A 71 -1.07 -8.21 29.05
CA THR A 71 -0.09 -7.26 28.51
C THR A 71 1.10 -7.99 27.87
N ASP A 72 1.10 -9.31 27.88
CA ASP A 72 2.08 -10.14 27.19
C ASP A 72 1.68 -10.25 25.72
N VAL A 73 2.26 -9.39 24.91
CA VAL A 73 1.90 -9.20 23.50
C VAL A 73 3.13 -9.03 22.62
N GLU A 74 3.03 -9.54 21.42
CA GLU A 74 3.93 -9.24 20.30
C GLU A 74 3.33 -8.16 19.42
N PHE A 75 4.19 -7.39 18.72
CA PHE A 75 3.72 -6.35 17.82
C PHE A 75 3.96 -6.70 16.36
N PHE A 76 2.98 -6.36 15.53
CA PHE A 76 3.02 -6.53 14.09
C PHE A 76 2.62 -5.23 13.41
N SER A 77 3.30 -4.91 12.30
CA SER A 77 3.02 -3.72 11.52
C SER A 77 2.92 -4.08 10.04
N SER A 78 1.85 -3.66 9.40
CA SER A 78 1.60 -3.84 7.97
C SER A 78 1.39 -2.48 7.31
N PRO A 79 2.26 -2.07 6.36
CA PRO A 79 2.21 -0.74 5.76
C PRO A 79 1.00 -0.54 4.85
N GLY A 80 0.76 0.72 4.45
CA GLY A 80 0.06 1.05 3.22
C GLY A 80 1.02 1.04 2.01
N ARG A 81 0.53 1.43 0.81
CA ARG A 81 1.33 1.48 -0.41
C ARG A 81 1.00 2.68 -1.28
N ILE A 82 1.93 3.07 -2.11
CA ILE A 82 1.71 3.95 -3.26
C ILE A 82 2.04 3.21 -4.56
N GLU A 83 1.35 3.60 -5.63
CA GLU A 83 1.69 3.26 -7.02
C GLU A 83 2.44 4.44 -7.61
N ILE A 84 3.70 4.23 -8.01
CA ILE A 84 4.55 5.30 -8.55
C ILE A 84 4.33 5.46 -10.05
N VAL A 85 4.45 4.36 -10.82
CA VAL A 85 4.23 4.26 -12.26
C VAL A 85 3.66 2.86 -12.57
N GLY A 86 2.90 2.69 -13.64
CA GLY A 86 2.32 1.39 -14.01
C GLY A 86 0.80 1.35 -13.86
N ASN A 87 0.14 2.48 -14.03
CA ASN A 87 -1.29 2.60 -13.78
C ASN A 87 -2.12 1.66 -14.66
N HIS A 88 -2.89 0.77 -14.01
CA HIS A 88 -3.78 -0.18 -14.68
C HIS A 88 -3.11 -1.16 -15.65
N THR A 89 -1.83 -1.47 -15.47
CA THR A 89 -1.15 -2.47 -16.31
C THR A 89 -1.25 -3.88 -15.74
N ASP A 90 -1.33 -4.03 -14.42
CA ASP A 90 -1.28 -5.29 -13.68
C ASP A 90 -2.34 -6.31 -14.14
N HIS A 91 -3.60 -5.91 -14.30
CA HIS A 91 -4.69 -6.79 -14.73
C HIS A 91 -4.59 -7.27 -16.21
N ASN A 92 -3.65 -6.74 -16.99
CA ASN A 92 -3.29 -7.22 -18.32
C ASN A 92 -1.90 -7.86 -18.39
N GLY A 93 -1.34 -8.25 -17.24
CA GLY A 93 -0.03 -8.88 -17.13
C GLY A 93 1.13 -7.93 -17.37
N GLY A 94 0.94 -6.63 -17.10
CA GLY A 94 1.97 -5.61 -17.26
C GLY A 94 2.81 -5.40 -16.02
N LYS A 95 3.63 -4.34 -16.07
CA LYS A 95 4.60 -3.96 -15.05
C LYS A 95 4.09 -2.79 -14.23
N VAL A 96 4.40 -2.80 -12.93
CA VAL A 96 4.14 -1.68 -12.02
C VAL A 96 5.38 -1.33 -11.22
N LEU A 97 5.56 -0.06 -10.90
CA LEU A 97 6.51 0.43 -9.91
C LEU A 97 5.72 0.94 -8.71
N CYS A 98 5.86 0.26 -7.58
CA CYS A 98 5.13 0.55 -6.36
C CYS A 98 6.04 0.59 -5.14
N ALA A 99 5.56 1.18 -4.05
CA ALA A 99 6.32 1.25 -2.81
C ALA A 99 5.44 1.09 -1.57
N ALA A 100 5.99 0.46 -0.53
CA ALA A 100 5.43 0.52 0.81
C ALA A 100 5.72 1.88 1.46
N ILE A 101 4.81 2.35 2.29
CA ILE A 101 4.86 3.68 2.92
C ILE A 101 4.78 3.61 4.45
N ASN A 102 5.16 4.70 5.10
CA ASN A 102 5.31 4.81 6.56
C ASN A 102 4.01 4.98 7.36
N VAL A 103 2.85 4.78 6.73
CA VAL A 103 1.57 4.62 7.43
C VAL A 103 1.18 3.15 7.47
N ASP A 104 0.60 2.67 8.56
CA ASP A 104 0.41 1.24 8.77
C ASP A 104 -0.84 0.87 9.56
N THR A 105 -1.17 -0.41 9.52
CA THR A 105 -1.98 -1.11 10.52
C THR A 105 -1.04 -1.75 11.53
N LEU A 106 -1.05 -1.23 12.76
CA LEU A 106 -0.27 -1.71 13.89
C LEU A 106 -1.14 -2.61 14.78
N ALA A 107 -0.63 -3.77 15.15
CA ALA A 107 -1.33 -4.75 15.98
C ALA A 107 -0.51 -5.17 17.20
N SER A 108 -1.14 -5.26 18.37
CA SER A 108 -0.66 -6.05 19.51
C SER A 108 -1.36 -7.39 19.51
N VAL A 109 -0.62 -8.50 19.68
CA VAL A 109 -1.11 -9.86 19.46
C VAL A 109 -0.71 -10.76 20.60
N SER A 110 -1.63 -11.59 21.07
CA SER A 110 -1.36 -12.67 22.03
C SER A 110 -1.90 -14.02 21.52
N PRO A 111 -1.23 -15.16 21.81
CA PRO A 111 -1.65 -16.47 21.33
C PRO A 111 -2.94 -16.96 22.00
N ARG A 112 -3.69 -17.83 21.30
CA ARG A 112 -4.86 -18.54 21.81
C ARG A 112 -4.74 -20.03 21.48
N THR A 113 -5.31 -20.86 22.33
CA THR A 113 -5.28 -22.33 22.17
C THR A 113 -6.61 -22.91 21.70
N ASP A 114 -7.67 -22.07 21.61
CA ASP A 114 -9.02 -22.50 21.25
C ASP A 114 -9.34 -22.46 19.74
N GLY A 115 -8.36 -22.11 18.92
CA GLY A 115 -8.54 -22.03 17.47
C GLY A 115 -9.40 -20.84 17.00
N VAL A 116 -9.58 -19.83 17.83
CA VAL A 116 -10.39 -18.65 17.50
C VAL A 116 -9.48 -17.44 17.27
N ILE A 117 -9.71 -16.72 16.16
CA ILE A 117 -9.14 -15.40 15.93
C ILE A 117 -10.13 -14.35 16.43
N GLU A 118 -9.69 -13.52 17.36
CA GLU A 118 -10.43 -12.34 17.82
C GLU A 118 -9.65 -11.08 17.52
N VAL A 119 -10.27 -10.14 16.79
CA VAL A 119 -9.65 -8.87 16.41
C VAL A 119 -10.51 -7.70 16.88
N LYS A 120 -9.93 -6.85 17.72
CA LYS A 120 -10.50 -5.59 18.16
C LYS A 120 -9.74 -4.42 17.55
N SER A 121 -10.28 -3.83 16.51
CA SER A 121 -9.74 -2.57 15.96
C SER A 121 -10.34 -1.36 16.70
N LYS A 122 -9.52 -0.33 16.91
CA LYS A 122 -9.95 0.92 17.55
C LYS A 122 -11.14 1.53 16.81
N GLY A 123 -12.22 1.80 17.53
CA GLY A 123 -13.46 2.37 16.97
C GLY A 123 -14.38 1.38 16.24
N TYR A 124 -14.04 0.07 16.21
CA TYR A 124 -14.86 -0.96 15.54
C TYR A 124 -15.32 -2.05 16.50
N PRO A 125 -16.41 -2.77 16.16
CA PRO A 125 -16.83 -3.95 16.92
C PRO A 125 -15.75 -5.05 16.89
N MET A 126 -15.84 -6.00 17.84
CA MET A 126 -15.02 -7.20 17.86
C MET A 126 -15.36 -8.08 16.66
N LEU A 127 -14.32 -8.51 15.95
CA LEU A 127 -14.42 -9.57 14.93
C LEU A 127 -14.02 -10.90 15.55
N ARG A 128 -14.72 -11.98 15.14
CA ARG A 128 -14.45 -13.33 15.65
C ARG A 128 -14.54 -14.34 14.51
N VAL A 129 -13.51 -15.16 14.34
CA VAL A 129 -13.42 -16.21 13.31
C VAL A 129 -12.90 -17.51 13.95
N ASP A 130 -13.63 -18.61 13.76
CA ASP A 130 -13.17 -19.96 14.07
C ASP A 130 -12.33 -20.47 12.89
N VAL A 131 -11.02 -20.72 13.12
CA VAL A 131 -10.11 -21.20 12.08
C VAL A 131 -10.44 -22.59 11.57
N ALA A 132 -11.20 -23.40 12.34
CA ALA A 132 -11.64 -24.70 11.90
C ALA A 132 -12.69 -24.63 10.78
N LYS A 133 -13.51 -23.55 10.79
CA LYS A 133 -14.64 -23.34 9.87
C LYS A 133 -14.61 -21.94 9.24
N PRO A 134 -13.62 -21.64 8.37
CA PRO A 134 -13.54 -20.33 7.70
C PRO A 134 -14.49 -20.28 6.48
N ASP A 135 -15.69 -20.88 6.60
CA ASP A 135 -16.59 -21.02 5.48
C ASP A 135 -17.07 -19.65 4.95
N PHE A 136 -17.13 -19.55 3.63
CA PHE A 136 -17.69 -18.40 2.93
C PHE A 136 -19.17 -18.21 3.28
N SER A 137 -19.58 -16.97 3.51
CA SER A 137 -20.98 -16.59 3.72
C SER A 137 -21.33 -15.36 2.89
N VAL A 138 -22.39 -15.45 2.09
CA VAL A 138 -22.90 -14.33 1.30
C VAL A 138 -23.27 -13.13 2.17
N SER A 139 -23.74 -13.36 3.39
CA SER A 139 -24.09 -12.31 4.35
C SER A 139 -22.89 -11.54 4.91
N GLU A 140 -21.69 -12.04 4.72
CA GLU A 140 -20.44 -11.43 5.18
C GLU A 140 -19.69 -10.68 4.07
N ILE A 141 -20.18 -10.72 2.82
CA ILE A 141 -19.60 -9.95 1.71
C ILE A 141 -19.48 -8.47 2.11
N GLY A 142 -18.31 -7.86 1.84
CA GLY A 142 -18.01 -6.49 2.21
C GLY A 142 -17.62 -6.27 3.69
N THR A 143 -17.44 -7.34 4.48
CA THR A 143 -17.05 -7.24 5.89
C THR A 143 -15.61 -7.63 6.15
N SER A 144 -14.99 -7.05 7.18
CA SER A 144 -13.64 -7.44 7.60
C SER A 144 -13.57 -8.90 8.12
N THR A 145 -14.69 -9.49 8.56
CA THR A 145 -14.77 -10.90 8.91
C THR A 145 -14.50 -11.79 7.70
N ALA A 146 -15.07 -11.44 6.53
CA ALA A 146 -14.82 -12.15 5.28
C ALA A 146 -13.33 -12.12 4.89
N LEU A 147 -12.65 -10.97 5.08
CA LEU A 147 -11.21 -10.86 4.80
C LEU A 147 -10.39 -11.81 5.67
N ILE A 148 -10.64 -11.86 6.99
CA ILE A 148 -9.94 -12.80 7.89
C ILE A 148 -10.19 -14.24 7.45
N LYS A 149 -11.44 -14.60 7.18
CA LYS A 149 -11.82 -15.95 6.73
C LYS A 149 -11.13 -16.33 5.43
N GLY A 150 -11.06 -15.41 4.46
CA GLY A 150 -10.40 -15.65 3.18
C GLY A 150 -8.90 -15.92 3.33
N VAL A 151 -8.20 -15.14 4.14
CA VAL A 151 -6.77 -15.38 4.45
C VAL A 151 -6.60 -16.75 5.11
N VAL A 152 -7.40 -17.09 6.13
CA VAL A 152 -7.35 -18.39 6.82
C VAL A 152 -7.64 -19.55 5.86
N ASP A 153 -8.64 -19.42 4.99
CA ASP A 153 -9.00 -20.45 4.00
C ASP A 153 -7.86 -20.67 3.00
N TYR A 154 -7.24 -19.60 2.50
CA TYR A 154 -6.11 -19.72 1.58
C TYR A 154 -4.91 -20.44 2.21
N PHE A 155 -4.55 -20.09 3.46
CA PHE A 155 -3.49 -20.79 4.21
C PHE A 155 -3.80 -22.28 4.33
N LYS A 156 -5.02 -22.65 4.75
CA LYS A 156 -5.45 -24.06 4.90
C LYS A 156 -5.40 -24.82 3.58
N ARG A 157 -5.90 -24.24 2.49
CA ARG A 157 -5.88 -24.86 1.15
C ARG A 157 -4.47 -25.07 0.60
N SER A 158 -3.52 -24.28 1.10
CA SER A 158 -2.10 -24.36 0.74
C SER A 158 -1.27 -25.16 1.75
N ASP A 159 -1.90 -25.98 2.58
CA ASP A 159 -1.26 -26.82 3.60
C ASP A 159 -0.41 -26.03 4.62
N LYS A 160 -0.72 -24.74 4.83
CA LYS A 160 -0.09 -23.92 5.86
C LYS A 160 -0.84 -24.03 7.18
N LYS A 161 -0.10 -23.95 8.29
CA LYS A 161 -0.69 -24.00 9.62
C LYS A 161 -1.45 -22.72 9.94
N VAL A 162 -2.59 -22.87 10.60
CA VAL A 162 -3.40 -21.77 11.12
C VAL A 162 -3.78 -22.04 12.58
N GLY A 163 -3.96 -20.98 13.36
CA GLY A 163 -4.37 -21.11 14.76
C GLY A 163 -5.01 -19.82 15.27
N GLY A 164 -5.47 -19.87 16.52
CA GLY A 164 -6.15 -18.75 17.17
C GLY A 164 -5.21 -17.71 17.74
N PHE A 165 -5.61 -16.45 17.69
CA PHE A 165 -4.92 -15.35 18.36
C PHE A 165 -5.91 -14.24 18.74
N SER A 166 -5.55 -13.45 19.75
CA SER A 166 -6.22 -12.20 20.10
C SER A 166 -5.40 -11.03 19.57
N ALA A 167 -6.01 -10.07 18.90
CA ALA A 167 -5.33 -8.89 18.41
C ALA A 167 -6.10 -7.60 18.73
N CYS A 168 -5.40 -6.57 19.22
CA CYS A 168 -5.86 -5.21 19.19
C CYS A 168 -5.13 -4.45 18.08
N MET A 169 -5.87 -3.67 17.30
CA MET A 169 -5.32 -2.97 16.12
C MET A 169 -5.67 -1.49 16.11
N THR A 170 -4.72 -0.69 15.63
CA THR A 170 -4.94 0.71 15.23
C THR A 170 -4.36 0.91 13.84
N SER A 171 -4.92 1.82 13.06
CA SER A 171 -4.43 2.10 11.71
C SER A 171 -4.24 3.60 11.51
N SER A 172 -3.06 3.96 10.98
CA SER A 172 -2.76 5.28 10.43
C SER A 172 -2.93 5.32 8.91
N VAL A 173 -3.26 4.18 8.26
CA VAL A 173 -3.56 4.14 6.82
C VAL A 173 -4.87 4.88 6.57
N PRO A 174 -4.85 6.03 5.86
CA PRO A 174 -6.04 6.85 5.66
C PRO A 174 -7.10 6.10 4.85
N LYS A 175 -8.33 6.09 5.36
CA LYS A 175 -9.45 5.50 4.63
C LYS A 175 -9.87 6.39 3.46
N GLY A 176 -10.13 5.78 2.32
CA GLY A 176 -10.53 6.51 1.12
C GLY A 176 -9.41 7.28 0.43
N ALA A 177 -8.20 7.31 1.00
CA ALA A 177 -7.03 7.93 0.37
C ALA A 177 -6.30 7.02 -0.65
N GLY A 178 -6.92 5.93 -1.06
CA GLY A 178 -6.38 5.05 -2.10
C GLY A 178 -5.05 4.35 -1.76
N VAL A 179 -4.62 4.33 -0.49
CA VAL A 179 -3.34 3.74 -0.04
C VAL A 179 -3.49 2.33 0.57
N SER A 180 -4.57 1.64 0.25
CA SER A 180 -4.84 0.21 0.51
C SER A 180 -4.96 -0.20 1.97
N SER A 181 -5.89 0.43 2.70
CA SER A 181 -6.16 0.06 4.10
C SER A 181 -6.70 -1.37 4.28
N SER A 182 -7.46 -1.94 3.31
CA SER A 182 -7.92 -3.33 3.34
C SER A 182 -6.74 -4.29 3.23
N SER A 183 -5.88 -4.11 2.22
CA SER A 183 -4.72 -4.98 2.01
C SER A 183 -3.72 -4.89 3.17
N SER A 184 -3.56 -3.71 3.78
CA SER A 184 -2.77 -3.54 5.01
C SER A 184 -3.32 -4.39 6.17
N PHE A 185 -4.64 -4.41 6.36
CA PHE A 185 -5.29 -5.24 7.38
C PHE A 185 -5.12 -6.75 7.10
N GLU A 186 -5.36 -7.17 5.86
CA GLU A 186 -5.26 -8.58 5.45
C GLU A 186 -3.83 -9.11 5.61
N LEU A 187 -2.84 -8.31 5.20
CA LEU A 187 -1.44 -8.68 5.33
C LEU A 187 -0.96 -8.67 6.78
N ALA A 188 -1.54 -7.85 7.66
CA ALA A 188 -1.31 -7.97 9.09
C ALA A 188 -1.78 -9.34 9.61
N ILE A 189 -2.98 -9.81 9.21
CA ILE A 189 -3.49 -11.15 9.56
C ILE A 189 -2.59 -12.25 8.98
N ALA A 190 -2.19 -12.13 7.71
CA ALA A 190 -1.32 -13.11 7.05
C ALA A 190 0.05 -13.21 7.73
N GLU A 191 0.64 -12.07 8.13
CA GLU A 191 1.93 -12.04 8.81
C GLU A 191 1.85 -12.60 10.24
N ILE A 192 0.76 -12.32 10.97
CA ILE A 192 0.52 -12.93 12.28
C ILE A 192 0.47 -14.46 12.16
N LEU A 193 -0.29 -14.99 11.19
CA LEU A 193 -0.36 -16.43 10.92
C LEU A 193 0.99 -17.02 10.48
N ASN A 194 1.76 -16.27 9.66
CA ASN A 194 3.10 -16.66 9.25
C ASN A 194 4.02 -16.83 10.45
N VAL A 195 4.15 -15.82 11.29
CA VAL A 195 5.09 -15.83 12.42
C VAL A 195 4.66 -16.82 13.49
N MET A 196 3.40 -16.78 13.91
CA MET A 196 2.93 -17.59 15.04
C MET A 196 2.83 -19.10 14.74
N TYR A 197 2.54 -19.48 13.50
CA TYR A 197 2.22 -20.87 13.16
C TYR A 197 3.11 -21.47 12.07
N ASN A 198 3.85 -20.66 11.32
CA ASN A 198 4.68 -21.11 10.21
C ASN A 198 6.14 -20.66 10.32
N GLY A 199 6.59 -20.25 11.52
CA GLY A 199 7.99 -19.91 11.78
C GLY A 199 8.52 -18.67 11.06
N GLY A 200 7.65 -17.85 10.47
CA GLY A 200 8.06 -16.67 9.68
C GLY A 200 8.59 -17.01 8.28
N GLU A 201 8.45 -18.26 7.82
CA GLU A 201 9.08 -18.76 6.59
C GLU A 201 8.23 -18.60 5.33
N ILE A 202 6.99 -18.10 5.45
CA ILE A 202 6.11 -17.87 4.29
C ILE A 202 6.55 -16.62 3.56
N ASP A 203 6.80 -16.75 2.25
CA ASP A 203 7.26 -15.65 1.41
C ASP A 203 6.20 -14.54 1.23
N ALA A 204 6.67 -13.37 0.78
CA ALA A 204 5.85 -12.18 0.63
C ALA A 204 4.76 -12.36 -0.45
N ILE A 205 5.08 -13.00 -1.56
CA ILE A 205 4.14 -13.19 -2.67
C ILE A 205 3.03 -14.15 -2.29
N PHE A 206 3.32 -15.21 -1.53
CA PHE A 206 2.28 -16.08 -0.98
C PHE A 206 1.30 -15.29 -0.10
N LYS A 207 1.80 -14.44 0.81
CA LYS A 207 0.95 -13.60 1.67
C LYS A 207 0.11 -12.61 0.87
N ALA A 208 0.70 -12.03 -0.18
CA ALA A 208 -0.01 -11.15 -1.10
C ALA A 208 -1.16 -11.88 -1.83
N LYS A 209 -0.91 -13.10 -2.31
CA LYS A 209 -1.95 -13.94 -2.95
C LYS A 209 -3.04 -14.35 -1.97
N ALA A 210 -2.71 -14.65 -0.72
CA ALA A 210 -3.70 -14.95 0.31
C ALA A 210 -4.63 -13.76 0.56
N SER A 211 -4.08 -12.55 0.61
CA SER A 211 -4.83 -11.30 0.74
C SER A 211 -5.71 -11.04 -0.49
N GLN A 212 -5.17 -11.14 -1.71
CA GLN A 212 -5.94 -10.99 -2.95
C GLN A 212 -7.08 -12.00 -3.03
N TYR A 213 -6.82 -13.26 -2.67
CA TYR A 213 -7.86 -14.29 -2.63
C TYR A 213 -8.98 -13.92 -1.66
N ALA A 214 -8.64 -13.36 -0.49
CA ALA A 214 -9.64 -12.92 0.48
C ALA A 214 -10.51 -11.78 -0.08
N GLU A 215 -9.93 -10.78 -0.75
CA GLU A 215 -10.70 -9.70 -1.39
C GLU A 215 -11.58 -10.23 -2.53
N ASN A 216 -11.03 -11.03 -3.43
CA ASN A 216 -11.73 -11.48 -4.63
C ASN A 216 -12.82 -12.53 -4.32
N THR A 217 -12.56 -13.47 -3.39
CA THR A 217 -13.42 -14.64 -3.17
C THR A 217 -14.37 -14.46 -2.00
N PHE A 218 -13.92 -13.84 -0.91
CA PHE A 218 -14.71 -13.71 0.32
C PHE A 218 -15.33 -12.33 0.49
N PHE A 219 -14.57 -11.28 0.22
CA PHE A 219 -15.05 -9.91 0.35
C PHE A 219 -15.92 -9.46 -0.85
N GLY A 220 -15.69 -10.06 -2.02
CA GLY A 220 -16.48 -9.79 -3.22
C GLY A 220 -16.06 -8.54 -4.00
N LYS A 221 -14.81 -8.07 -3.82
CA LYS A 221 -14.23 -6.94 -4.55
C LYS A 221 -13.08 -7.43 -5.43
N PRO A 222 -13.28 -7.55 -6.76
CA PRO A 222 -12.20 -7.91 -7.67
C PRO A 222 -11.06 -6.89 -7.62
N CYS A 223 -9.84 -7.37 -7.42
CA CYS A 223 -8.63 -6.54 -7.41
C CYS A 223 -7.45 -7.26 -8.10
N GLY A 224 -6.47 -6.48 -8.57
CA GLY A 224 -5.16 -6.97 -8.99
C GLY A 224 -4.32 -7.44 -7.80
N LEU A 225 -3.07 -7.81 -8.06
CA LEU A 225 -2.14 -8.28 -7.02
C LEU A 225 -1.14 -7.19 -6.58
N MET A 226 -1.15 -6.02 -7.21
CA MET A 226 -0.17 -4.96 -6.98
C MET A 226 -0.18 -4.46 -5.54
N ASP A 227 -1.35 -4.12 -5.00
CA ASP A 227 -1.53 -3.56 -3.66
C ASP A 227 -0.93 -4.46 -2.59
N GLN A 228 -1.33 -5.72 -2.61
CA GLN A 228 -0.91 -6.73 -1.65
C GLN A 228 0.58 -7.03 -1.77
N SER A 229 1.10 -7.09 -3.01
CA SER A 229 2.52 -7.33 -3.25
C SER A 229 3.39 -6.18 -2.73
N ALA A 230 3.03 -4.93 -3.00
CA ALA A 230 3.77 -3.77 -2.51
C ALA A 230 3.86 -3.74 -0.97
N ILE A 231 2.75 -4.04 -0.28
CA ILE A 231 2.67 -4.08 1.18
C ILE A 231 3.46 -5.25 1.76
N ALA A 232 3.39 -6.43 1.12
CA ALA A 232 4.09 -7.61 1.59
C ALA A 232 5.61 -7.51 1.43
N LEU A 233 6.07 -6.91 0.32
CA LEU A 233 7.49 -6.82 -0.05
C LEU A 233 8.23 -5.71 0.72
N GLY A 234 7.59 -4.55 0.93
CA GLY A 234 8.28 -3.36 1.45
C GLY A 234 9.26 -2.75 0.44
N GLY A 235 9.73 -1.53 0.70
CA GLY A 235 10.62 -0.79 -0.19
C GLY A 235 9.95 -0.38 -1.50
N VAL A 236 10.76 -0.11 -2.51
CA VAL A 236 10.32 0.19 -3.89
C VAL A 236 10.56 -1.04 -4.75
N ASN A 237 9.55 -1.48 -5.49
CA ASN A 237 9.65 -2.68 -6.32
C ASN A 237 9.03 -2.44 -7.70
N LEU A 238 9.73 -2.88 -8.73
CA LEU A 238 9.11 -3.23 -10.00
C LEU A 238 8.54 -4.64 -9.86
N ILE A 239 7.29 -4.81 -10.25
CA ILE A 239 6.63 -6.13 -10.28
C ILE A 239 6.12 -6.36 -11.70
N ASP A 240 6.57 -7.43 -12.33
CA ASP A 240 6.12 -7.88 -13.65
C ASP A 240 5.09 -9.00 -13.46
N PHE A 241 3.86 -8.76 -13.89
CA PHE A 241 2.74 -9.68 -13.77
C PHE A 241 2.50 -10.53 -15.02
N ALA A 242 3.49 -10.66 -15.91
CA ALA A 242 3.36 -11.52 -17.10
C ALA A 242 3.04 -12.98 -16.73
N ASP A 243 3.53 -13.47 -15.60
CA ASP A 243 3.07 -14.70 -14.94
C ASP A 243 2.39 -14.32 -13.61
N PHE A 244 1.04 -14.37 -13.56
CA PHE A 244 0.29 -14.08 -12.35
C PHE A 244 0.55 -15.07 -11.21
N GLU A 245 0.95 -16.30 -11.55
CA GLU A 245 1.29 -17.29 -10.54
C GLU A 245 2.67 -17.05 -9.95
N ASN A 246 3.60 -16.54 -10.75
CA ASN A 246 4.98 -16.30 -10.33
C ASN A 246 5.46 -14.93 -10.81
N PRO A 247 4.92 -13.82 -10.28
CA PRO A 247 5.32 -12.48 -10.69
C PRO A 247 6.81 -12.27 -10.41
N VAL A 248 7.49 -11.64 -11.37
CA VAL A 248 8.89 -11.29 -11.20
C VAL A 248 9.01 -9.98 -10.43
N VAL A 249 9.79 -9.99 -9.36
CA VAL A 249 10.01 -8.82 -8.50
C VAL A 249 11.46 -8.36 -8.62
N GLU A 250 11.64 -7.09 -8.93
CA GLU A 250 12.93 -6.40 -8.93
C GLU A 250 12.90 -5.25 -7.93
N LYS A 251 13.81 -5.26 -6.95
CA LYS A 251 13.89 -4.24 -5.92
C LYS A 251 14.66 -3.02 -6.44
N ALA A 252 14.03 -1.85 -6.41
CA ALA A 252 14.69 -0.57 -6.69
C ALA A 252 15.14 0.11 -5.39
N HIS A 253 16.33 0.70 -5.40
CA HIS A 253 16.89 1.37 -4.22
C HIS A 253 16.62 2.87 -4.26
N TRP A 254 15.52 3.29 -3.60
CA TRP A 254 15.14 4.69 -3.54
C TRP A 254 16.29 5.61 -3.11
N ALA A 255 16.69 6.50 -3.98
CA ALA A 255 17.86 7.36 -3.79
C ALA A 255 17.53 8.85 -3.64
N PHE A 256 16.28 9.27 -3.84
CA PHE A 256 15.87 10.68 -3.91
C PHE A 256 15.46 11.20 -2.52
N SER A 257 16.45 11.56 -1.69
CA SER A 257 16.24 12.09 -0.34
C SER A 257 15.70 13.53 -0.30
N ASP A 258 15.84 14.26 -1.41
CA ASP A 258 15.42 15.65 -1.55
C ASP A 258 13.97 15.79 -2.04
N LEU A 259 13.26 14.68 -2.22
CA LEU A 259 11.84 14.68 -2.58
C LEU A 259 10.96 14.40 -1.36
N ASP A 260 9.95 15.23 -1.17
CA ASP A 260 8.79 14.94 -0.33
C ASP A 260 7.71 14.26 -1.19
N ILE A 261 7.01 13.29 -0.61
CA ILE A 261 5.94 12.52 -1.26
C ILE A 261 4.64 12.84 -0.55
N TYR A 262 3.61 13.20 -1.32
CA TYR A 262 2.28 13.43 -0.80
C TYR A 262 1.26 12.59 -1.57
N VAL A 263 0.28 12.05 -0.84
CA VAL A 263 -0.99 11.59 -1.42
C VAL A 263 -2.08 12.55 -0.97
N ILE A 264 -2.90 13.00 -1.91
CA ILE A 264 -3.94 13.99 -1.66
C ILE A 264 -5.29 13.38 -2.03
N ALA A 265 -6.20 13.30 -1.07
CA ALA A 265 -7.59 12.92 -1.31
C ALA A 265 -8.33 14.11 -1.94
N THR A 266 -8.87 13.91 -3.14
CA THR A 266 -9.49 15.01 -3.91
C THR A 266 -10.98 15.16 -3.66
N GLY A 267 -11.54 14.28 -2.82
CA GLY A 267 -12.96 14.14 -2.64
C GLY A 267 -13.63 13.50 -3.86
N GLY A 268 -14.59 12.69 -3.64
CA GLY A 268 -15.34 11.98 -4.68
C GLY A 268 -15.91 10.69 -4.13
N ASP A 269 -17.10 10.34 -4.56
CA ASP A 269 -17.74 9.08 -4.19
C ASP A 269 -17.32 7.99 -5.18
N HIS A 270 -16.89 6.85 -4.67
CA HIS A 270 -16.52 5.66 -5.45
C HIS A 270 -17.71 4.73 -5.70
N SER A 271 -18.90 5.01 -5.14
CA SER A 271 -20.03 4.08 -5.13
C SER A 271 -20.58 3.75 -6.52
N ASP A 272 -20.48 4.67 -7.48
CA ASP A 272 -21.07 4.52 -8.82
C ASP A 272 -20.02 4.29 -9.93
N LEU A 273 -18.77 3.96 -9.58
CA LEU A 273 -17.65 3.89 -10.52
C LEU A 273 -17.31 2.46 -10.98
N THR A 274 -18.08 1.46 -10.56
CA THR A 274 -17.80 0.05 -10.86
C THR A 274 -17.71 -0.23 -12.36
N ASP A 275 -18.60 0.38 -13.15
CA ASP A 275 -18.62 0.21 -14.61
C ASP A 275 -17.42 0.87 -15.27
N ASP A 276 -16.99 2.05 -14.80
CA ASP A 276 -15.82 2.76 -15.30
C ASP A 276 -14.53 1.95 -15.04
N TYR A 277 -14.39 1.37 -13.84
CA TYR A 277 -13.28 0.47 -13.50
C TYR A 277 -13.29 -0.80 -14.35
N ALA A 278 -14.45 -1.45 -14.52
CA ALA A 278 -14.58 -2.67 -15.28
C ALA A 278 -14.32 -2.47 -16.78
N ALA A 279 -14.60 -1.25 -17.31
CA ALA A 279 -14.37 -0.93 -18.71
C ALA A 279 -12.87 -0.94 -19.09
N ILE A 280 -11.95 -0.62 -18.16
CA ILE A 280 -10.51 -0.60 -18.48
C ILE A 280 -10.00 -1.98 -18.89
N PRO A 281 -10.05 -3.02 -18.04
CA PRO A 281 -9.57 -4.35 -18.42
C PRO A 281 -10.38 -4.95 -19.58
N HIS A 282 -11.67 -4.66 -19.67
CA HIS A 282 -12.51 -5.14 -20.76
C HIS A 282 -12.03 -4.61 -22.12
N GLU A 283 -11.85 -3.31 -22.27
CA GLU A 283 -11.41 -2.67 -23.51
C GLU A 283 -9.98 -3.06 -23.90
N MET A 284 -9.08 -3.21 -22.93
CA MET A 284 -7.73 -3.72 -23.19
C MET A 284 -7.77 -5.17 -23.73
N LYS A 285 -8.69 -6.02 -23.22
CA LYS A 285 -8.90 -7.39 -23.72
C LYS A 285 -9.49 -7.39 -25.13
N GLU A 286 -10.40 -6.47 -25.46
CA GLU A 286 -10.91 -6.34 -26.84
C GLU A 286 -9.76 -6.10 -27.82
N VAL A 287 -8.81 -5.21 -27.46
CA VAL A 287 -7.62 -4.99 -28.28
C VAL A 287 -6.75 -6.24 -28.36
N ALA A 288 -6.47 -6.91 -27.23
CA ALA A 288 -5.69 -8.15 -27.23
C ALA A 288 -6.28 -9.22 -28.17
N ASN A 289 -7.61 -9.39 -28.17
CA ASN A 289 -8.33 -10.31 -29.05
C ASN A 289 -8.09 -10.01 -30.55
N CYS A 290 -7.94 -8.74 -30.94
CA CYS A 290 -7.62 -8.37 -32.34
C CYS A 290 -6.25 -8.90 -32.79
N PHE A 291 -5.35 -9.17 -31.85
CA PHE A 291 -4.04 -9.77 -32.10
C PHE A 291 -3.99 -11.28 -31.89
N GLY A 292 -5.13 -11.91 -31.54
CA GLY A 292 -5.22 -13.33 -31.21
C GLY A 292 -4.64 -13.67 -29.83
N ALA A 293 -4.51 -12.67 -28.95
CA ALA A 293 -4.04 -12.80 -27.57
C ALA A 293 -5.20 -12.68 -26.57
N LYS A 294 -5.01 -13.17 -25.35
CA LYS A 294 -5.99 -13.04 -24.26
C LYS A 294 -5.76 -11.76 -23.46
N LEU A 295 -4.49 -11.39 -23.29
CA LEU A 295 -4.05 -10.23 -22.55
C LEU A 295 -2.99 -9.45 -23.36
N LEU A 296 -2.85 -8.15 -23.08
CA LEU A 296 -1.93 -7.30 -23.83
C LEU A 296 -0.45 -7.70 -23.68
N HIS A 297 -0.04 -8.22 -22.51
CA HIS A 297 1.36 -8.65 -22.32
C HIS A 297 1.80 -9.78 -23.25
N GLU A 298 0.87 -10.58 -23.78
CA GLU A 298 1.15 -11.65 -24.76
C GLU A 298 1.57 -11.09 -26.14
N ILE A 299 1.40 -9.79 -26.34
CA ILE A 299 1.75 -9.08 -27.60
C ILE A 299 3.09 -8.38 -27.37
N SER A 300 4.13 -8.76 -28.13
CA SER A 300 5.40 -8.04 -28.01
C SER A 300 5.27 -6.56 -28.41
N PRO A 301 6.02 -5.65 -27.78
CA PRO A 301 6.02 -4.22 -28.16
C PRO A 301 6.29 -4.00 -29.65
N GLN A 302 7.19 -4.80 -30.27
CA GLN A 302 7.50 -4.73 -31.69
C GLN A 302 6.32 -5.15 -32.58
N LYS A 303 5.53 -6.16 -32.15
CA LYS A 303 4.31 -6.57 -32.86
C LYS A 303 3.23 -5.51 -32.73
N TRP A 304 3.08 -4.91 -31.52
CA TRP A 304 2.18 -3.77 -31.29
C TRP A 304 2.50 -2.62 -32.22
N GLU A 305 3.70 -2.11 -32.22
CA GLU A 305 4.11 -0.95 -33.03
C GLU A 305 3.93 -1.21 -34.53
N ARG A 306 4.24 -2.41 -35.00
CA ARG A 306 4.10 -2.77 -36.42
C ARG A 306 2.64 -2.85 -36.87
N ASP A 307 1.77 -3.42 -36.03
CA ASP A 307 0.45 -3.87 -36.44
C ASP A 307 -0.70 -3.02 -35.85
N LYS A 308 -0.43 -2.10 -34.91
CA LYS A 308 -1.46 -1.31 -34.22
C LYS A 308 -2.40 -0.52 -35.14
N GLN A 309 -1.93 -0.07 -36.31
CA GLN A 309 -2.78 0.64 -37.27
C GLN A 309 -3.84 -0.27 -37.89
N ASN A 310 -3.63 -1.59 -37.94
CA ASN A 310 -4.57 -2.55 -38.51
C ASN A 310 -5.84 -2.76 -37.69
N ILE A 311 -5.87 -2.27 -36.44
CA ILE A 311 -7.02 -2.38 -35.55
C ILE A 311 -7.83 -1.09 -35.42
N VAL A 312 -7.36 0.01 -36.02
CA VAL A 312 -8.11 1.26 -36.07
C VAL A 312 -9.45 1.02 -36.77
N GLY A 313 -10.55 1.44 -36.12
CA GLY A 313 -11.92 1.19 -36.58
C GLY A 313 -12.47 -0.21 -36.27
N LYS A 314 -11.68 -1.16 -35.74
CA LYS A 314 -12.17 -2.48 -35.25
C LYS A 314 -12.52 -2.44 -33.77
N VAL A 315 -11.93 -1.55 -33.02
CA VAL A 315 -12.20 -1.28 -31.60
C VAL A 315 -12.56 0.20 -31.41
N SER A 316 -13.08 0.58 -30.25
CA SER A 316 -13.31 1.99 -29.94
C SER A 316 -11.99 2.75 -29.85
N GLU A 317 -12.01 4.06 -30.12
CA GLU A 317 -10.84 4.92 -29.96
C GLU A 317 -10.28 4.86 -28.53
N ARG A 318 -11.16 4.80 -27.52
CA ARG A 318 -10.77 4.65 -26.11
C ARG A 318 -10.07 3.33 -25.85
N ALA A 319 -10.55 2.22 -26.37
CA ALA A 319 -9.90 0.93 -26.25
C ALA A 319 -8.50 0.93 -26.88
N TYR A 320 -8.35 1.54 -28.05
CA TYR A 320 -7.07 1.71 -28.72
C TYR A 320 -6.10 2.54 -27.86
N LEU A 321 -6.53 3.69 -27.34
CA LEU A 321 -5.72 4.57 -26.50
C LEU A 321 -5.32 3.89 -25.17
N ARG A 322 -6.22 3.10 -24.56
CA ARG A 322 -5.92 2.31 -23.37
C ARG A 322 -4.87 1.24 -23.63
N ALA A 323 -4.89 0.60 -24.78
CA ALA A 323 -3.83 -0.34 -25.16
C ALA A 323 -2.50 0.39 -25.44
N GLU A 324 -2.52 1.53 -26.10
CA GLU A 324 -1.32 2.34 -26.31
C GLU A 324 -0.72 2.80 -24.98
N HIS A 325 -1.56 3.24 -24.02
CA HIS A 325 -1.14 3.51 -22.65
C HIS A 325 -0.41 2.31 -22.04
N PHE A 326 -0.98 1.10 -22.14
CA PHE A 326 -0.40 -0.11 -21.56
C PHE A 326 1.04 -0.36 -22.05
N PHE A 327 1.28 -0.31 -23.37
CA PHE A 327 2.61 -0.57 -23.92
C PHE A 327 3.62 0.52 -23.52
N GLU A 328 3.22 1.79 -23.57
CA GLU A 328 4.07 2.88 -23.16
C GLU A 328 4.33 2.89 -21.65
N GLU A 329 3.31 2.55 -20.83
CA GLU A 329 3.43 2.56 -19.38
C GLU A 329 4.37 1.44 -18.90
N ASN A 330 4.36 0.26 -19.52
CA ASN A 330 5.34 -0.78 -19.25
C ASN A 330 6.79 -0.29 -19.49
N ALA A 331 7.03 0.43 -20.59
CA ALA A 331 8.33 1.01 -20.86
C ALA A 331 8.70 2.11 -19.85
N ARG A 332 7.73 2.93 -19.42
CA ARG A 332 7.94 3.94 -18.37
C ARG A 332 8.34 3.31 -17.03
N VAL A 333 7.72 2.17 -16.65
CA VAL A 333 8.10 1.44 -15.43
C VAL A 333 9.56 1.02 -15.46
N GLU A 334 10.03 0.41 -16.56
CA GLU A 334 11.43 0.01 -16.72
C GLU A 334 12.38 1.23 -16.68
N ASN A 335 12.02 2.30 -17.37
CA ASN A 335 12.82 3.53 -17.40
C ASN A 335 12.85 4.21 -16.02
N ALA A 336 11.77 4.16 -15.24
CA ALA A 336 11.73 4.72 -13.89
C ALA A 336 12.66 3.97 -12.94
N VAL A 337 12.71 2.63 -13.00
CA VAL A 337 13.69 1.85 -12.23
C VAL A 337 15.11 2.24 -12.62
N LYS A 338 15.39 2.30 -13.92
CA LYS A 338 16.70 2.74 -14.39
C LYS A 338 17.09 4.14 -13.90
N ALA A 339 16.14 5.09 -13.92
CA ALA A 339 16.39 6.44 -13.42
C ALA A 339 16.69 6.45 -11.91
N ILE A 340 16.02 5.58 -11.12
CA ILE A 340 16.31 5.40 -9.69
C ILE A 340 17.73 4.85 -9.49
N ASP A 341 18.12 3.80 -10.23
CA ASP A 341 19.43 3.16 -10.12
C ASP A 341 20.57 4.10 -10.56
N ASP A 342 20.34 4.86 -11.62
CA ASP A 342 21.26 5.89 -12.13
C ASP A 342 21.27 7.16 -11.25
N LYS A 343 20.35 7.27 -10.27
CA LYS A 343 20.11 8.44 -9.40
C LYS A 343 19.78 9.71 -10.21
N ASP A 344 19.14 9.53 -11.34
CA ASP A 344 18.66 10.62 -12.19
C ASP A 344 17.27 11.06 -11.78
N GLU A 345 17.22 11.96 -10.77
CA GLU A 345 15.97 12.50 -10.23
C GLU A 345 15.13 13.19 -11.30
N LYS A 346 15.78 13.95 -12.20
CA LYS A 346 15.07 14.66 -13.26
C LYS A 346 14.39 13.70 -14.21
N ALA A 347 15.09 12.68 -14.71
CA ALA A 347 14.51 11.67 -15.59
C ALA A 347 13.35 10.93 -14.91
N PHE A 348 13.50 10.60 -13.62
CA PHE A 348 12.44 9.97 -12.84
C PHE A 348 11.18 10.85 -12.75
N LEU A 349 11.32 12.13 -12.43
CA LEU A 349 10.19 13.06 -12.31
C LEU A 349 9.51 13.32 -13.66
N ASP A 350 10.29 13.42 -14.74
CA ASP A 350 9.76 13.53 -16.11
C ASP A 350 8.89 12.30 -16.45
N ILE A 351 9.35 11.08 -16.12
CA ILE A 351 8.60 9.82 -16.32
C ILE A 351 7.30 9.81 -15.52
N VAL A 352 7.32 10.25 -14.25
CA VAL A 352 6.10 10.34 -13.42
C VAL A 352 5.08 11.29 -14.05
N ASN A 353 5.51 12.45 -14.53
CA ASN A 353 4.65 13.41 -15.20
C ASN A 353 4.09 12.84 -16.53
N GLU A 354 4.91 12.17 -17.34
CA GLU A 354 4.47 11.50 -18.57
C GLU A 354 3.43 10.41 -18.30
N SER A 355 3.63 9.60 -17.23
CA SER A 355 2.64 8.62 -16.76
C SER A 355 1.32 9.30 -16.40
N GLY A 356 1.36 10.44 -15.69
CA GLY A 356 0.18 11.25 -15.38
C GLY A 356 -0.57 11.74 -16.62
N LEU A 357 0.16 12.24 -17.60
CA LEU A 357 -0.42 12.68 -18.90
C LEU A 357 -1.02 11.50 -19.68
N SER A 358 -0.33 10.35 -19.70
CA SER A 358 -0.84 9.12 -20.33
C SER A 358 -2.10 8.60 -19.64
N SER A 359 -2.16 8.66 -18.32
CA SER A 359 -3.37 8.34 -17.54
C SER A 359 -4.54 9.26 -17.91
N ARG A 360 -4.28 10.56 -18.09
CA ARG A 360 -5.29 11.55 -18.45
C ARG A 360 -5.83 11.38 -19.86
N TYR A 361 -4.93 11.27 -20.85
CA TYR A 361 -5.31 11.39 -22.26
C TYR A 361 -5.51 10.04 -22.96
N LYS A 362 -4.85 8.96 -22.50
CA LYS A 362 -4.91 7.64 -23.12
C LYS A 362 -5.72 6.67 -22.29
N LEU A 363 -5.38 6.46 -21.02
CA LEU A 363 -6.14 5.59 -20.12
C LEU A 363 -7.53 6.18 -19.80
N GLN A 364 -7.60 7.49 -19.66
CA GLN A 364 -8.83 8.27 -19.39
C GLN A 364 -9.48 7.86 -18.07
N ASN A 365 -8.68 7.83 -17.00
CA ASN A 365 -9.14 7.52 -15.65
C ASN A 365 -9.05 8.70 -14.67
N THR A 366 -8.84 9.92 -15.16
CA THR A 366 -8.82 11.14 -14.32
C THR A 366 -10.19 11.80 -14.16
N TYR A 367 -11.19 11.35 -14.89
CA TYR A 367 -12.60 11.78 -14.75
C TYR A 367 -13.54 10.59 -14.96
N SER A 368 -14.74 10.66 -14.39
CA SER A 368 -15.79 9.68 -14.64
C SER A 368 -16.84 10.27 -15.59
N PRO A 369 -17.03 9.70 -16.81
CA PRO A 369 -18.10 10.11 -17.71
C PRO A 369 -19.49 9.92 -17.13
N ALA A 370 -19.69 8.84 -16.36
CA ALA A 370 -20.96 8.52 -15.72
C ALA A 370 -21.30 9.48 -14.57
N GLY A 371 -20.33 9.74 -13.69
CA GLY A 371 -20.48 10.58 -12.50
C GLY A 371 -20.29 12.08 -12.73
N LYS A 372 -19.86 12.50 -13.91
CA LYS A 372 -19.49 13.91 -14.22
C LYS A 372 -18.57 14.52 -13.18
N ASN A 373 -17.69 13.69 -12.59
CA ASN A 373 -16.78 14.10 -11.54
C ASN A 373 -15.41 14.46 -12.14
N HIS A 374 -15.02 15.71 -12.02
CA HIS A 374 -13.75 16.26 -12.48
C HIS A 374 -12.80 16.62 -11.32
N ASN A 375 -13.04 16.13 -10.11
CA ASN A 375 -12.24 16.50 -8.93
C ASN A 375 -10.77 16.17 -9.11
N LEU A 376 -10.46 14.99 -9.67
CA LEU A 376 -9.07 14.59 -9.95
C LEU A 376 -8.38 15.50 -10.97
N GLU A 377 -9.04 15.80 -12.10
CA GLU A 377 -8.48 16.72 -13.12
C GLU A 377 -8.25 18.10 -12.53
N ASN A 378 -9.25 18.64 -11.82
CA ASN A 378 -9.15 19.93 -11.16
C ASN A 378 -8.02 19.97 -10.12
N ALA A 379 -7.83 18.88 -9.36
CA ALA A 379 -6.76 18.75 -8.38
C ALA A 379 -5.38 18.74 -9.09
N LEU A 380 -5.22 17.95 -10.15
CA LEU A 380 -4.01 17.91 -10.96
C LEU A 380 -3.69 19.27 -11.58
N ASP A 381 -4.68 19.97 -12.15
CA ASP A 381 -4.51 21.31 -12.74
C ASP A 381 -4.16 22.41 -11.73
N ARG A 382 -4.51 22.19 -10.46
CA ARG A 382 -4.23 23.13 -9.36
C ARG A 382 -2.89 22.87 -8.70
N VAL A 383 -2.56 21.59 -8.46
CA VAL A 383 -1.36 21.21 -7.70
C VAL A 383 -0.08 21.58 -8.44
N VAL A 384 -0.05 21.51 -9.77
CA VAL A 384 1.12 21.88 -10.60
C VAL A 384 1.45 23.38 -10.57
N LYS A 385 0.56 24.21 -10.02
CA LYS A 385 0.76 25.67 -9.88
C LYS A 385 1.40 26.05 -8.54
N ILE A 386 1.56 25.08 -7.64
CA ILE A 386 2.23 25.30 -6.35
C ILE A 386 3.74 25.26 -6.58
N ASP A 387 4.42 26.33 -6.18
CA ASP A 387 5.88 26.40 -6.26
C ASP A 387 6.49 25.26 -5.41
N GLY A 388 7.46 24.56 -5.99
CA GLY A 388 8.10 23.39 -5.37
C GLY A 388 7.40 22.06 -5.67
N VAL A 389 6.22 22.00 -6.26
CA VAL A 389 5.68 20.77 -6.83
C VAL A 389 6.40 20.44 -8.12
N VAL A 390 7.05 19.29 -8.21
CA VAL A 390 7.93 18.89 -9.33
C VAL A 390 7.34 17.76 -10.19
N ALA A 391 6.46 16.93 -9.63
CA ALA A 391 5.70 15.95 -10.40
C ALA A 391 4.37 15.63 -9.72
N SER A 392 3.36 15.28 -10.55
CA SER A 392 2.06 14.83 -10.04
C SER A 392 1.35 13.93 -11.04
N ARG A 393 0.57 12.99 -10.51
CA ARG A 393 -0.27 12.10 -11.32
C ARG A 393 -1.47 11.59 -10.53
N VAL A 394 -2.44 10.99 -11.23
CA VAL A 394 -3.47 10.20 -10.59
C VAL A 394 -2.84 9.03 -9.83
N HIS A 395 -3.39 8.68 -8.68
CA HIS A 395 -2.93 7.60 -7.84
C HIS A 395 -3.98 6.49 -7.72
N GLY A 396 -3.55 5.20 -7.90
CA GLY A 396 -4.44 4.06 -7.86
C GLY A 396 -5.43 4.01 -9.03
N GLY A 397 -6.65 3.56 -8.78
CA GLY A 397 -7.64 3.30 -9.85
C GLY A 397 -8.12 4.51 -10.64
N GLY A 398 -8.05 5.72 -10.09
CA GLY A 398 -8.54 6.92 -10.75
C GLY A 398 -10.06 7.10 -10.65
N PHE A 399 -10.67 7.80 -11.61
CA PHE A 399 -12.07 8.24 -11.75
C PHE A 399 -12.56 9.13 -10.60
N ALA A 400 -12.23 8.82 -9.37
CA ALA A 400 -12.34 9.59 -8.14
C ALA A 400 -11.12 9.26 -7.27
N GLY A 401 -11.00 9.87 -6.10
CA GLY A 401 -10.03 9.45 -5.10
C GLY A 401 -8.79 10.35 -5.00
N THR A 402 -7.62 9.91 -5.43
CA THR A 402 -6.37 10.53 -4.98
C THR A 402 -5.40 10.85 -6.10
N ILE A 403 -4.54 11.84 -5.82
CA ILE A 403 -3.35 12.15 -6.63
C ILE A 403 -2.08 11.90 -5.82
N LEU A 404 -1.03 11.47 -6.51
CA LEU A 404 0.34 11.38 -6.00
C LEU A 404 1.09 12.63 -6.43
N VAL A 405 1.81 13.25 -5.49
CA VAL A 405 2.56 14.49 -5.70
C VAL A 405 3.96 14.32 -5.16
N PHE A 406 4.95 14.71 -5.95
CA PHE A 406 6.33 14.87 -5.55
C PHE A 406 6.67 16.34 -5.45
N ALA A 407 7.34 16.73 -4.37
CA ALA A 407 7.73 18.12 -4.13
C ALA A 407 9.20 18.22 -3.75
N ASP A 408 9.86 19.28 -4.19
CA ASP A 408 11.23 19.60 -3.80
C ASP A 408 11.25 20.00 -2.31
N LYS A 409 11.93 19.21 -1.52
CA LYS A 409 12.07 19.39 -0.06
C LYS A 409 12.76 20.70 0.33
N LYS A 410 13.53 21.29 -0.60
CA LYS A 410 14.24 22.55 -0.39
C LYS A 410 13.29 23.75 -0.53
N THR A 411 12.15 23.59 -1.18
CA THR A 411 11.14 24.64 -1.33
C THR A 411 10.25 24.68 -0.09
N SER A 412 10.33 25.77 0.66
CA SER A 412 9.53 25.96 1.88
C SER A 412 8.07 26.25 1.55
N GLY A 413 7.14 25.80 2.42
CA GLY A 413 5.73 26.15 2.35
C GLY A 413 4.87 25.30 1.42
N VAL A 414 5.42 24.29 0.73
CA VAL A 414 4.67 23.39 -0.14
C VAL A 414 3.54 22.69 0.61
N GLU A 415 3.84 22.07 1.74
CA GLU A 415 2.84 21.37 2.59
C GLU A 415 1.73 22.32 3.05
N SER A 416 2.08 23.53 3.47
CA SER A 416 1.11 24.54 3.88
C SER A 416 0.21 24.97 2.71
N ALA A 417 0.78 25.13 1.50
CA ALA A 417 0.01 25.45 0.31
C ALA A 417 -0.94 24.31 -0.11
N LEU A 418 -0.49 23.06 0.01
CA LEU A 418 -1.34 21.87 -0.21
C LEU A 418 -2.48 21.84 0.80
N ASN A 419 -2.21 22.04 2.08
CA ASN A 419 -3.19 22.05 3.16
C ASN A 419 -4.24 23.15 2.98
N VAL A 420 -3.82 24.36 2.62
CA VAL A 420 -4.75 25.45 2.28
C VAL A 420 -5.63 25.12 1.08
N MET A 421 -5.07 24.40 0.07
CA MET A 421 -5.77 24.09 -1.16
C MET A 421 -6.77 22.94 -1.03
N PHE A 422 -6.46 21.91 -0.23
CA PHE A 422 -7.19 20.65 -0.17
C PHE A 422 -7.79 20.31 1.21
N GLY A 423 -7.37 21.02 2.29
CA GLY A 423 -7.68 20.69 3.69
C GLY A 423 -6.65 19.76 4.31
N ASP A 424 -6.27 20.03 5.55
CA ASP A 424 -5.24 19.28 6.29
C ASP A 424 -5.57 17.77 6.38
N GLU A 425 -6.87 17.46 6.50
CA GLU A 425 -7.36 16.08 6.60
C GLU A 425 -7.25 15.28 5.30
N ASN A 426 -6.98 15.94 4.17
CA ASN A 426 -6.90 15.33 2.85
C ASN A 426 -5.47 15.26 2.30
N VAL A 427 -4.49 15.85 2.97
CA VAL A 427 -3.08 15.88 2.55
C VAL A 427 -2.25 14.99 3.44
N PHE A 428 -1.68 13.93 2.88
CA PHE A 428 -0.89 12.94 3.59
C PHE A 428 0.55 12.99 3.12
N LYS A 429 1.45 13.50 3.97
CA LYS A 429 2.89 13.43 3.75
C LYS A 429 3.39 12.03 4.08
N LEU A 430 4.07 11.41 3.14
CA LEU A 430 4.49 10.01 3.21
C LEU A 430 6.00 9.87 3.03
N ALA A 431 6.53 8.75 3.52
CA ALA A 431 7.90 8.31 3.26
C ALA A 431 7.89 6.84 2.84
N ILE A 432 8.86 6.43 2.04
CA ILE A 432 9.04 5.03 1.65
C ILE A 432 9.56 4.25 2.85
N ARG A 433 8.87 3.16 3.16
CA ARG A 433 9.21 2.22 4.21
C ARG A 433 9.87 0.98 3.63
N GLN A 434 11.05 0.61 4.16
CA GLN A 434 11.84 -0.50 3.63
C GLN A 434 11.29 -1.89 3.97
N SER A 435 10.64 -2.03 5.15
CA SER A 435 10.04 -3.28 5.59
C SER A 435 8.59 -3.40 5.13
N GLY A 436 8.20 -4.58 4.63
CA GLY A 436 6.80 -4.94 4.38
C GLY A 436 6.04 -5.25 5.68
N ALA A 437 4.94 -6.02 5.55
CA ALA A 437 4.24 -6.56 6.72
C ALA A 437 5.20 -7.45 7.54
N THR A 438 5.38 -7.14 8.83
CA THR A 438 6.41 -7.76 9.67
C THR A 438 6.06 -7.75 11.14
N LYS A 439 6.61 -8.73 11.91
CA LYS A 439 6.72 -8.66 13.37
C LYS A 439 7.76 -7.60 13.74
N LEU A 440 7.51 -6.83 14.79
CA LEU A 440 8.43 -5.84 15.34
C LEU A 440 9.17 -6.42 16.53
N ASP A 441 10.52 -6.41 16.51
CA ASP A 441 11.34 -6.92 17.61
C ASP A 441 11.49 -5.84 18.71
N LEU A 442 10.65 -5.95 19.73
CA LEU A 442 10.60 -5.03 20.87
C LEU A 442 10.94 -5.71 22.21
N GLU A 443 11.24 -7.00 22.22
CA GLU A 443 11.53 -7.77 23.45
C GLU A 443 12.86 -7.31 24.06
N LYS A 444 12.93 -7.27 25.44
CA LYS A 444 14.12 -6.90 26.21
C LYS A 444 15.27 -7.87 26.02
#